data_2245b753d4227232727e68b8c969ec1a
#
_entry.id   2245b753d4227232727e68b8c969ec1a
#
_cell.length_a   1.000
_cell.length_b   1.000
_cell.length_c   1.000
_cell.angle_alpha   90.00
_cell.angle_beta   90.00
_cell.angle_gamma   90.00
#
_symmetry.space_group_name_H-M   'P 1'
#
loop_
_entity.id
_entity.type
_entity.pdbx_description
1 polymer ?
#
loop_
_entity_poly.entity_id
_entity_poly.type
_entity_poly.pdbx_seq_one_letter_code
_entity_poly.pdbx_strand_id
1 'polypeptide(L)'
;MSEYKFKNNIAETLLIPLYMRAKESRREAEAMVKDPIAQKLVEQIEYDYSKFDNAKMSEIGCAIRCWFFDKKVLDFVQSHINPVIINVGCGLDARCQRTVEKDKNVVFYSLDLPDTIKLRQHYIPTAVNENYISASMFETAWMDEIQTQHPDGSFLFIIEGVVMYFEECQLKLFFNDLSERFHSAEIWFDTLGTLAVKNQNKHDALKKVDASVKWGINDGKILETWNSNLRLIEQTSPGRFFRSRQTFPMRIMSLIPKFFFKFYSYLGYRIN
;
A
#
# COMPACT_ATOMS: atom_id res chain seq x y z
N MET A 1 -14.77 18.71 -20.59
CA MET A 1 -14.26 17.68 -19.67
C MET A 1 -14.91 17.93 -18.31
N SER A 2 -15.70 17.02 -17.77
CA SER A 2 -16.42 17.23 -16.52
C SER A 2 -15.42 17.17 -15.37
N GLU A 3 -15.30 18.27 -14.60
CA GLU A 3 -14.60 18.32 -13.32
C GLU A 3 -15.04 17.15 -12.43
N TYR A 4 -14.14 16.22 -12.17
CA TYR A 4 -14.37 15.21 -11.15
C TYR A 4 -14.10 15.86 -9.78
N LYS A 5 -15.13 16.43 -9.17
CA LYS A 5 -15.03 16.94 -7.79
C LYS A 5 -14.90 15.75 -6.84
N PHE A 6 -13.77 15.66 -6.16
CA PHE A 6 -13.57 14.69 -5.06
C PHE A 6 -14.62 14.96 -3.97
N LYS A 7 -15.66 14.11 -3.95
CA LYS A 7 -16.85 14.30 -3.09
C LYS A 7 -16.67 13.85 -1.64
N ASN A 8 -15.56 13.16 -1.31
CA ASN A 8 -15.34 12.57 0.01
C ASN A 8 -13.91 12.82 0.51
N ASN A 9 -13.76 13.07 1.81
CA ASN A 9 -12.49 13.28 2.50
C ASN A 9 -11.50 12.09 2.35
N ILE A 10 -12.00 10.86 2.17
CA ILE A 10 -11.18 9.68 1.90
C ILE A 10 -10.46 9.82 0.54
N ALA A 11 -11.10 10.43 -0.45
CA ALA A 11 -10.47 10.66 -1.75
C ALA A 11 -9.24 11.58 -1.66
N GLU A 12 -9.19 12.53 -0.74
CA GLU A 12 -7.99 13.38 -0.55
C GLU A 12 -6.78 12.59 -0.04
N THR A 13 -6.98 11.51 0.74
CA THR A 13 -5.87 10.68 1.21
C THR A 13 -5.16 9.97 0.06
N LEU A 14 -5.86 9.66 -1.05
CA LEU A 14 -5.28 9.08 -2.25
C LEU A 14 -4.27 10.01 -2.95
N LEU A 15 -4.48 11.33 -2.82
CA LEU A 15 -3.65 12.34 -3.48
C LEU A 15 -2.31 12.55 -2.79
N ILE A 16 -2.19 12.24 -1.49
CA ILE A 16 -0.91 12.35 -0.77
C ILE A 16 0.13 11.40 -1.37
N PRO A 17 -0.06 10.05 -1.38
CA PRO A 17 0.93 9.15 -1.95
C PRO A 17 1.12 9.35 -3.46
N LEU A 18 0.08 9.74 -4.19
CA LEU A 18 0.19 10.11 -5.60
C LEU A 18 1.18 11.25 -5.80
N TYR A 19 0.98 12.38 -5.08
CA TYR A 19 1.85 13.54 -5.18
C TYR A 19 3.29 13.24 -4.75
N MET A 20 3.48 12.44 -3.68
CA MET A 20 4.81 12.07 -3.22
C MET A 20 5.55 11.18 -4.24
N ARG A 21 4.87 10.24 -4.91
CA ARG A 21 5.46 9.45 -5.99
C ARG A 21 5.81 10.32 -7.21
N ALA A 22 4.94 11.27 -7.58
CA ALA A 22 5.23 12.21 -8.66
C ALA A 22 6.47 13.06 -8.38
N LYS A 23 6.59 13.60 -7.15
CA LYS A 23 7.78 14.34 -6.72
C LYS A 23 9.04 13.49 -6.75
N GLU A 24 8.96 12.27 -6.23
CA GLU A 24 10.11 11.35 -6.23
C GLU A 24 10.53 10.99 -7.67
N SER A 25 9.57 10.69 -8.53
CA SER A 25 9.84 10.33 -9.93
C SER A 25 10.53 11.47 -10.73
N ARG A 26 10.28 12.74 -10.40
CA ARG A 26 10.94 13.91 -11.00
C ARG A 26 12.43 14.03 -10.66
N ARG A 27 12.95 13.23 -9.74
CA ARG A 27 14.37 13.19 -9.38
C ARG A 27 15.22 12.39 -10.38
N GLU A 28 14.58 11.84 -11.41
CA GLU A 28 15.21 11.13 -12.53
C GLU A 28 16.18 10.01 -12.09
N ALA A 29 17.48 10.21 -12.28
CA ALA A 29 18.49 9.20 -11.96
C ALA A 29 18.62 8.89 -10.45
N GLU A 30 18.25 9.84 -9.58
CA GLU A 30 18.27 9.67 -8.13
C GLU A 30 16.97 9.14 -7.55
N ALA A 31 15.95 8.91 -8.38
CA ALA A 31 14.64 8.47 -7.93
C ALA A 31 14.68 7.04 -7.39
N MET A 32 14.15 6.84 -6.18
CA MET A 32 13.91 5.50 -5.61
C MET A 32 12.82 4.76 -6.37
N VAL A 33 11.83 5.51 -6.88
CA VAL A 33 10.70 5.01 -7.67
C VAL A 33 10.51 5.91 -8.87
N LYS A 34 10.37 5.30 -10.05
CA LYS A 34 9.99 6.00 -11.29
C LYS A 34 8.52 5.74 -11.57
N ASP A 35 7.69 6.77 -11.43
CA ASP A 35 6.24 6.71 -11.66
C ASP A 35 5.80 7.84 -12.61
N PRO A 36 6.00 7.68 -13.92
CA PRO A 36 5.59 8.69 -14.91
C PRO A 36 4.06 8.87 -14.95
N ILE A 37 3.30 7.84 -14.57
CA ILE A 37 1.85 7.92 -14.47
C ILE A 37 1.47 8.86 -13.33
N ALA A 38 2.09 8.74 -12.17
CA ALA A 38 1.83 9.68 -11.07
C ALA A 38 2.16 11.14 -11.44
N GLN A 39 3.24 11.38 -12.18
CA GLN A 39 3.58 12.72 -12.69
C GLN A 39 2.45 13.27 -13.57
N LYS A 40 1.97 12.47 -14.52
CA LYS A 40 0.88 12.84 -15.43
C LYS A 40 -0.44 13.08 -14.69
N LEU A 41 -0.77 12.23 -13.70
CA LEU A 41 -1.99 12.38 -12.92
C LEU A 41 -2.00 13.67 -12.10
N VAL A 42 -0.88 14.03 -11.49
CA VAL A 42 -0.76 15.29 -10.73
C VAL A 42 -0.99 16.52 -11.62
N GLU A 43 -0.65 16.44 -12.92
CA GLU A 43 -0.90 17.52 -13.88
C GLU A 43 -2.35 17.54 -14.37
N GLN A 44 -3.04 16.40 -14.40
CA GLN A 44 -4.40 16.24 -14.90
C GLN A 44 -5.48 16.45 -13.84
N ILE A 45 -5.17 16.12 -12.58
CA ILE A 45 -6.11 16.26 -11.46
C ILE A 45 -5.98 17.67 -10.89
N GLU A 46 -7.05 18.46 -11.05
CA GLU A 46 -7.10 19.80 -10.48
C GLU A 46 -7.23 19.76 -8.96
N TYR A 47 -6.12 20.04 -8.29
CA TYR A 47 -6.04 20.03 -6.83
C TYR A 47 -4.85 20.87 -6.34
N ASP A 48 -5.00 21.56 -5.21
CA ASP A 48 -3.91 22.30 -4.57
C ASP A 48 -2.95 21.36 -3.84
N TYR A 49 -1.97 20.83 -4.56
CA TYR A 49 -0.92 19.99 -4.02
C TYR A 49 0.10 20.75 -3.18
N SER A 50 0.18 22.08 -3.28
CA SER A 50 1.19 22.90 -2.59
C SER A 50 1.12 22.76 -1.07
N LYS A 51 -0.07 22.43 -0.55
CA LYS A 51 -0.26 22.15 0.87
C LYS A 51 0.60 21.00 1.39
N PHE A 52 1.09 20.10 0.51
CA PHE A 52 1.96 18.97 0.87
C PHE A 52 3.45 19.24 0.68
N ASP A 53 3.88 20.36 0.12
CA ASP A 53 5.28 20.65 -0.24
C ASP A 53 6.26 20.56 0.93
N ASN A 54 5.80 20.93 2.13
CA ASN A 54 6.61 20.90 3.32
C ASN A 54 6.55 19.57 4.10
N ALA A 55 5.85 18.56 3.57
CA ALA A 55 5.69 17.24 4.21
C ALA A 55 6.87 16.30 3.90
N LYS A 56 8.09 16.71 4.31
CA LYS A 56 9.36 16.01 4.00
C LYS A 56 9.41 14.56 4.52
N MET A 57 8.84 14.29 5.68
CA MET A 57 8.82 12.93 6.22
C MET A 57 7.89 12.04 5.42
N SER A 58 6.72 12.56 5.04
CA SER A 58 5.78 11.85 4.16
C SER A 58 6.34 11.65 2.76
N GLU A 59 7.05 12.63 2.20
CA GLU A 59 7.69 12.52 0.88
C GLU A 59 8.64 11.31 0.85
N ILE A 60 9.60 11.28 1.76
CA ILE A 60 10.60 10.21 1.84
C ILE A 60 9.94 8.89 2.26
N GLY A 61 9.02 8.92 3.23
CA GLY A 61 8.34 7.73 3.73
C GLY A 61 7.49 7.05 2.66
N CYS A 62 6.70 7.80 1.88
CA CYS A 62 5.90 7.28 0.78
C CYS A 62 6.78 6.70 -0.35
N ALA A 63 7.89 7.37 -0.70
CA ALA A 63 8.79 6.86 -1.71
C ALA A 63 9.46 5.54 -1.31
N ILE A 64 9.98 5.44 -0.08
CA ILE A 64 10.55 4.19 0.45
C ILE A 64 9.49 3.10 0.53
N ARG A 65 8.25 3.43 0.95
CA ARG A 65 7.14 2.49 1.04
C ARG A 65 6.78 1.91 -0.32
N CYS A 66 6.60 2.77 -1.31
CA CYS A 66 6.30 2.37 -2.67
C CYS A 66 7.40 1.46 -3.22
N TRP A 67 8.68 1.86 -3.12
CA TRP A 67 9.82 1.04 -3.51
C TRP A 67 9.84 -0.32 -2.81
N PHE A 68 9.56 -0.35 -1.50
CA PHE A 68 9.58 -1.59 -0.72
C PHE A 68 8.53 -2.59 -1.21
N PHE A 69 7.29 -2.14 -1.41
CA PHE A 69 6.23 -3.02 -1.87
C PHE A 69 6.36 -3.39 -3.35
N ASP A 70 6.86 -2.49 -4.20
CA ASP A 70 7.22 -2.84 -5.58
C ASP A 70 8.29 -3.95 -5.61
N LYS A 71 9.30 -3.84 -4.73
CA LYS A 71 10.31 -4.90 -4.57
C LYS A 71 9.71 -6.22 -4.13
N LYS A 72 8.74 -6.22 -3.18
CA LYS A 72 8.08 -7.46 -2.73
C LYS A 72 7.30 -8.12 -3.86
N VAL A 73 6.65 -7.34 -4.73
CA VAL A 73 6.00 -7.88 -5.94
C VAL A 73 7.03 -8.54 -6.86
N LEU A 74 8.13 -7.85 -7.16
CA LEU A 74 9.17 -8.39 -8.05
C LEU A 74 9.85 -9.64 -7.49
N ASP A 75 10.19 -9.64 -6.20
CA ASP A 75 10.80 -10.79 -5.52
C ASP A 75 9.85 -12.00 -5.55
N PHE A 76 8.54 -11.77 -5.33
CA PHE A 76 7.53 -12.83 -5.34
C PHE A 76 7.37 -13.44 -6.74
N VAL A 77 7.25 -12.60 -7.76
CA VAL A 77 7.11 -13.05 -9.15
C VAL A 77 8.32 -13.86 -9.61
N GLN A 78 9.54 -13.50 -9.18
CA GLN A 78 10.76 -14.24 -9.51
C GLN A 78 10.86 -15.61 -8.82
N SER A 79 10.18 -15.79 -7.70
CA SER A 79 10.33 -16.98 -6.83
C SER A 79 9.13 -17.95 -6.87
N HIS A 80 8.03 -17.58 -7.53
CA HIS A 80 6.80 -18.36 -7.55
C HIS A 80 6.32 -18.67 -8.97
N ILE A 81 5.66 -19.82 -9.10
CA ILE A 81 5.01 -20.24 -10.35
C ILE A 81 3.56 -19.73 -10.32
N ASN A 82 3.03 -19.29 -11.48
CA ASN A 82 1.68 -18.76 -11.63
C ASN A 82 1.36 -17.66 -10.60
N PRO A 83 2.17 -16.59 -10.52
CA PRO A 83 1.98 -15.55 -9.52
C PRO A 83 0.70 -14.74 -9.80
N VAL A 84 -0.13 -14.62 -8.77
CA VAL A 84 -1.36 -13.82 -8.73
C VAL A 84 -1.17 -12.75 -7.67
N ILE A 85 -1.10 -11.49 -8.11
CA ILE A 85 -0.86 -10.33 -7.25
C ILE A 85 -2.18 -9.63 -7.00
N ILE A 86 -2.53 -9.39 -5.74
CA ILE A 86 -3.73 -8.66 -5.35
C ILE A 86 -3.30 -7.38 -4.61
N ASN A 87 -3.48 -6.22 -5.26
CA ASN A 87 -3.22 -4.91 -4.67
C ASN A 87 -4.52 -4.39 -4.04
N VAL A 88 -4.66 -4.57 -2.74
CA VAL A 88 -5.87 -4.24 -1.96
C VAL A 88 -5.83 -2.78 -1.53
N GLY A 89 -6.92 -2.05 -1.81
CA GLY A 89 -6.96 -0.60 -1.61
C GLY A 89 -6.00 0.12 -2.54
N CYS A 90 -6.04 -0.25 -3.83
CA CYS A 90 -5.04 0.16 -4.83
C CYS A 90 -5.01 1.67 -5.11
N GLY A 91 -6.09 2.40 -4.81
CA GLY A 91 -6.15 3.84 -5.04
C GLY A 91 -5.72 4.26 -6.45
N LEU A 92 -4.91 5.31 -6.51
CA LEU A 92 -4.29 5.80 -7.75
C LEU A 92 -2.83 5.32 -7.89
N ASP A 93 -2.54 4.10 -7.41
CA ASP A 93 -1.21 3.52 -7.53
C ASP A 93 -1.05 2.69 -8.81
N ALA A 94 -0.15 3.09 -9.70
CA ALA A 94 0.16 2.39 -10.94
C ALA A 94 1.21 1.27 -10.74
N ARG A 95 1.05 0.45 -9.68
CA ARG A 95 2.01 -0.61 -9.33
C ARG A 95 2.14 -1.65 -10.42
N CYS A 96 1.05 -2.12 -10.99
CA CYS A 96 1.09 -3.08 -12.09
C CYS A 96 1.97 -2.56 -13.23
N GLN A 97 1.76 -1.32 -13.65
CA GLN A 97 2.51 -0.68 -14.74
C GLN A 97 3.99 -0.51 -14.41
N ARG A 98 4.33 -0.24 -13.13
CA ARG A 98 5.74 -0.09 -12.71
C ARG A 98 6.48 -1.41 -12.56
N THR A 99 5.77 -2.50 -12.25
CA THR A 99 6.42 -3.77 -11.84
C THR A 99 6.29 -4.86 -12.89
N VAL A 100 5.07 -5.21 -13.30
CA VAL A 100 4.80 -6.47 -14.03
C VAL A 100 3.98 -6.31 -15.31
N GLU A 101 3.75 -5.08 -15.78
CA GLU A 101 2.93 -4.80 -16.97
C GLU A 101 3.29 -5.64 -18.21
N LYS A 102 4.59 -5.94 -18.37
CA LYS A 102 5.12 -6.67 -19.52
C LYS A 102 5.23 -8.17 -19.30
N ASP A 103 4.97 -8.64 -18.09
CA ASP A 103 5.07 -10.07 -17.77
C ASP A 103 3.70 -10.75 -17.95
N LYS A 104 3.57 -11.48 -19.05
CA LYS A 104 2.32 -12.19 -19.40
C LYS A 104 2.01 -13.40 -18.50
N ASN A 105 2.95 -13.85 -17.69
CA ASN A 105 2.77 -14.96 -16.77
C ASN A 105 2.20 -14.51 -15.42
N VAL A 106 2.14 -13.19 -15.18
CA VAL A 106 1.62 -12.61 -13.94
C VAL A 106 0.18 -12.19 -14.15
N VAL A 107 -0.69 -12.58 -13.24
CA VAL A 107 -2.04 -12.02 -13.13
C VAL A 107 -2.04 -10.98 -12.03
N PHE A 108 -2.55 -9.78 -12.33
CA PHE A 108 -2.60 -8.69 -11.38
C PHE A 108 -4.04 -8.23 -11.15
N TYR A 109 -4.44 -8.10 -9.89
CA TYR A 109 -5.73 -7.57 -9.48
C TYR A 109 -5.53 -6.26 -8.72
N SER A 110 -6.24 -5.21 -9.15
CA SER A 110 -6.34 -3.94 -8.45
C SER A 110 -7.73 -3.83 -7.83
N LEU A 111 -7.80 -3.94 -6.50
CA LEU A 111 -9.04 -3.92 -5.72
C LEU A 111 -9.19 -2.60 -4.99
N ASP A 112 -10.34 -1.96 -5.13
CA ASP A 112 -10.75 -0.79 -4.34
C ASP A 112 -12.27 -0.59 -4.42
N LEU A 113 -12.79 0.37 -3.66
CA LEU A 113 -14.19 0.76 -3.69
C LEU A 113 -14.62 1.24 -5.09
N PRO A 114 -15.91 1.08 -5.46
CA PRO A 114 -16.40 1.38 -6.81
C PRO A 114 -16.03 2.75 -7.35
N ASP A 115 -16.10 3.79 -6.51
CA ASP A 115 -15.77 5.15 -6.94
C ASP A 115 -14.27 5.33 -7.21
N THR A 116 -13.42 4.66 -6.43
CA THR A 116 -11.96 4.65 -6.66
C THR A 116 -11.60 3.91 -7.94
N ILE A 117 -12.23 2.75 -8.19
CA ILE A 117 -11.99 1.99 -9.43
C ILE A 117 -12.42 2.79 -10.66
N LYS A 118 -13.58 3.46 -10.62
CA LYS A 118 -14.01 4.37 -11.72
C LYS A 118 -13.00 5.49 -11.96
N LEU A 119 -12.50 6.11 -10.88
CA LEU A 119 -11.49 7.16 -10.97
C LEU A 119 -10.19 6.62 -11.58
N ARG A 120 -9.75 5.44 -11.13
CA ARG A 120 -8.58 4.75 -11.65
C ARG A 120 -8.71 4.45 -13.14
N GLN A 121 -9.83 3.87 -13.58
CA GLN A 121 -10.10 3.56 -14.99
C GLN A 121 -10.09 4.81 -15.89
N HIS A 122 -10.46 5.98 -15.35
CA HIS A 122 -10.44 7.23 -16.08
C HIS A 122 -9.02 7.77 -16.30
N TYR A 123 -8.14 7.63 -15.30
CA TYR A 123 -6.83 8.29 -15.31
C TYR A 123 -5.66 7.36 -15.60
N ILE A 124 -5.74 6.07 -15.25
CA ILE A 124 -4.63 5.13 -15.35
C ILE A 124 -4.90 4.15 -16.50
N PRO A 125 -4.00 4.06 -17.49
CA PRO A 125 -4.11 3.03 -18.53
C PRO A 125 -4.07 1.64 -17.91
N THR A 126 -5.05 0.80 -18.20
CA THR A 126 -5.09 -0.59 -17.73
C THR A 126 -3.99 -1.39 -18.41
N ALA A 127 -3.15 -2.06 -17.63
CA ALA A 127 -2.16 -2.98 -18.17
C ALA A 127 -2.82 -4.26 -18.72
N VAL A 128 -2.14 -4.94 -19.66
CA VAL A 128 -2.71 -6.13 -20.32
C VAL A 128 -3.04 -7.27 -19.35
N ASN A 129 -2.26 -7.38 -18.28
CA ASN A 129 -2.38 -8.39 -17.24
C ASN A 129 -3.08 -7.89 -15.96
N GLU A 130 -3.67 -6.68 -15.98
CA GLU A 130 -4.35 -6.06 -14.85
C GLU A 130 -5.87 -6.23 -14.94
N ASN A 131 -6.46 -6.71 -13.86
CA ASN A 131 -7.89 -6.84 -13.65
C ASN A 131 -8.37 -5.93 -12.53
N TYR A 132 -9.56 -5.33 -12.66
CA TYR A 132 -10.13 -4.49 -11.62
C TYR A 132 -11.20 -5.23 -10.83
N ILE A 133 -11.14 -5.13 -9.50
CA ILE A 133 -12.18 -5.58 -8.59
C ILE A 133 -12.78 -4.36 -7.89
N SER A 134 -14.06 -4.13 -8.17
CA SER A 134 -14.83 -3.01 -7.65
C SER A 134 -15.66 -3.47 -6.45
N ALA A 135 -15.01 -3.59 -5.28
CA ALA A 135 -15.61 -4.15 -4.07
C ALA A 135 -14.93 -3.60 -2.80
N SER A 136 -15.58 -3.77 -1.66
CA SER A 136 -14.92 -3.59 -0.37
C SER A 136 -13.93 -4.73 -0.12
N MET A 137 -12.79 -4.44 0.51
CA MET A 137 -11.84 -5.47 0.93
C MET A 137 -12.47 -6.50 1.89
N PHE A 138 -13.54 -6.12 2.60
CA PHE A 138 -14.25 -6.97 3.56
C PHE A 138 -15.34 -7.87 2.93
N GLU A 139 -15.62 -7.71 1.65
CA GLU A 139 -16.50 -8.62 0.93
C GLU A 139 -15.71 -9.88 0.55
N THR A 140 -16.26 -11.07 0.83
CA THR A 140 -15.54 -12.32 0.57
C THR A 140 -15.73 -12.86 -0.85
N ALA A 141 -16.73 -12.39 -1.57
CA ALA A 141 -17.06 -12.87 -2.92
C ALA A 141 -15.88 -12.76 -3.89
N TRP A 142 -15.10 -11.66 -3.85
CA TRP A 142 -13.93 -11.49 -4.70
C TRP A 142 -12.80 -12.49 -4.36
N MET A 143 -12.69 -12.88 -3.08
CA MET A 143 -11.70 -13.88 -2.65
C MET A 143 -12.05 -15.25 -3.24
N ASP A 144 -13.33 -15.64 -3.14
CA ASP A 144 -13.85 -16.91 -3.66
C ASP A 144 -13.72 -16.97 -5.18
N GLU A 145 -13.96 -15.85 -5.88
CA GLU A 145 -13.80 -15.73 -7.33
C GLU A 145 -12.34 -15.91 -7.76
N ILE A 146 -11.39 -15.20 -7.14
CA ILE A 146 -9.96 -15.30 -7.45
C ILE A 146 -9.47 -16.74 -7.21
N GLN A 147 -9.84 -17.35 -6.08
CA GLN A 147 -9.45 -18.72 -5.76
C GLN A 147 -9.96 -19.72 -6.81
N THR A 148 -11.20 -19.52 -7.28
CA THR A 148 -11.80 -20.36 -8.31
C THR A 148 -11.13 -20.19 -9.68
N GLN A 149 -10.77 -18.95 -10.04
CA GLN A 149 -10.12 -18.66 -11.32
C GLN A 149 -8.65 -19.12 -11.35
N HIS A 150 -7.99 -19.22 -10.19
CA HIS A 150 -6.56 -19.56 -10.09
C HIS A 150 -6.31 -20.67 -9.07
N PRO A 151 -6.82 -21.90 -9.30
CA PRO A 151 -6.68 -23.01 -8.34
C PRO A 151 -5.21 -23.39 -8.05
N ASP A 152 -4.31 -23.19 -9.03
CA ASP A 152 -2.87 -23.45 -8.91
C ASP A 152 -2.05 -22.14 -8.77
N GLY A 153 -2.70 -21.04 -8.40
CA GLY A 153 -2.05 -19.74 -8.26
C GLY A 153 -1.21 -19.64 -7.00
N SER A 154 -0.08 -18.94 -7.11
CA SER A 154 0.67 -18.45 -5.96
C SER A 154 0.22 -17.03 -5.65
N PHE A 155 -0.29 -16.77 -4.45
CA PHE A 155 -0.97 -15.53 -4.13
C PHE A 155 -0.12 -14.57 -3.30
N LEU A 156 -0.07 -13.30 -3.73
CA LEU A 156 0.54 -12.21 -2.99
C LEU A 156 -0.48 -11.08 -2.79
N PHE A 157 -0.74 -10.74 -1.53
CA PHE A 157 -1.56 -9.60 -1.16
C PHE A 157 -0.67 -8.42 -0.76
N ILE A 158 -0.83 -7.29 -1.44
CA ILE A 158 -0.20 -6.02 -1.08
C ILE A 158 -1.29 -5.07 -0.58
N ILE A 159 -1.13 -4.55 0.64
CA ILE A 159 -2.12 -3.69 1.31
C ILE A 159 -1.39 -2.43 1.79
N GLU A 160 -1.15 -1.50 0.87
CA GLU A 160 -0.35 -0.30 1.13
C GLU A 160 -1.20 0.90 1.55
N GLY A 161 -1.00 1.41 2.78
CA GLY A 161 -1.63 2.62 3.26
C GLY A 161 -3.12 2.46 3.58
N VAL A 162 -3.57 1.29 3.98
CA VAL A 162 -4.99 0.91 4.09
C VAL A 162 -5.40 0.50 5.52
N VAL A 163 -4.69 -0.46 6.12
CA VAL A 163 -5.15 -1.10 7.37
C VAL A 163 -5.34 -0.15 8.53
N MET A 164 -4.58 0.95 8.59
CA MET A 164 -4.65 1.90 9.70
C MET A 164 -5.98 2.66 9.82
N TYR A 165 -6.82 2.62 8.79
CA TYR A 165 -8.12 3.31 8.80
C TYR A 165 -9.27 2.47 9.35
N PHE A 166 -9.05 1.21 9.68
CA PHE A 166 -10.07 0.27 10.14
C PHE A 166 -9.92 -0.10 11.62
N GLU A 167 -11.02 -0.55 12.21
CA GLU A 167 -11.02 -1.06 13.57
C GLU A 167 -10.39 -2.46 13.63
N GLU A 168 -9.77 -2.81 14.77
CA GLU A 168 -9.11 -4.10 14.96
C GLU A 168 -10.03 -5.30 14.68
N CYS A 169 -11.30 -5.21 15.08
CA CYS A 169 -12.28 -6.29 14.84
C CYS A 169 -12.52 -6.54 13.34
N GLN A 170 -12.56 -5.47 12.53
CA GLN A 170 -12.70 -5.59 11.08
C GLN A 170 -11.45 -6.24 10.45
N LEU A 171 -10.27 -5.84 10.91
CA LEU A 171 -9.01 -6.42 10.42
C LEU A 171 -8.87 -7.89 10.81
N LYS A 172 -9.28 -8.28 12.04
CA LYS A 172 -9.31 -9.69 12.44
C LYS A 172 -10.17 -10.53 11.51
N LEU A 173 -11.37 -10.06 11.18
CA LEU A 173 -12.25 -10.76 10.23
C LEU A 173 -11.58 -10.88 8.86
N PHE A 174 -11.05 -9.79 8.31
CA PHE A 174 -10.40 -9.78 7.01
C PHE A 174 -9.21 -10.76 6.93
N PHE A 175 -8.31 -10.76 7.91
CA PHE A 175 -7.17 -11.67 7.91
C PHE A 175 -7.59 -13.12 8.14
N ASN A 176 -8.67 -13.38 8.89
CA ASN A 176 -9.24 -14.71 9.02
C ASN A 176 -9.85 -15.18 7.69
N ASP A 177 -10.64 -14.35 7.03
CA ASP A 177 -11.24 -14.64 5.73
C ASP A 177 -10.19 -14.98 4.66
N LEU A 178 -9.07 -14.23 4.63
CA LEU A 178 -7.94 -14.55 3.77
C LEU A 178 -7.31 -15.90 4.12
N SER A 179 -7.11 -16.16 5.42
CA SER A 179 -6.45 -17.39 5.89
C SER A 179 -7.29 -18.65 5.68
N GLU A 180 -8.60 -18.52 5.61
CA GLU A 180 -9.50 -19.64 5.33
C GLU A 180 -9.55 -20.02 3.84
N ARG A 181 -9.30 -19.06 2.97
CA ARG A 181 -9.44 -19.22 1.51
C ARG A 181 -8.13 -19.44 0.79
N PHE A 182 -7.05 -18.83 1.26
CA PHE A 182 -5.76 -18.87 0.57
C PHE A 182 -4.71 -19.59 1.41
N HIS A 183 -4.26 -20.75 0.92
CA HIS A 183 -3.16 -21.48 1.54
C HIS A 183 -1.85 -21.14 0.82
N SER A 184 -0.75 -21.11 1.57
CA SER A 184 0.59 -20.78 1.05
C SER A 184 0.70 -19.38 0.41
N ALA A 185 -0.16 -18.44 0.78
CA ALA A 185 -0.13 -17.06 0.30
C ALA A 185 0.80 -16.17 1.14
N GLU A 186 1.26 -15.07 0.55
CA GLU A 186 1.96 -14.02 1.27
C GLU A 186 1.10 -12.75 1.37
N ILE A 187 1.17 -12.08 2.52
CA ILE A 187 0.51 -10.80 2.78
C ILE A 187 1.56 -9.79 3.21
N TRP A 188 1.62 -8.66 2.51
CA TRP A 188 2.51 -7.56 2.88
C TRP A 188 1.72 -6.27 3.04
N PHE A 189 1.87 -5.62 4.19
CA PHE A 189 1.21 -4.36 4.48
C PHE A 189 2.07 -3.43 5.35
N ASP A 190 1.68 -2.17 5.41
CA ASP A 190 2.25 -1.19 6.33
C ASP A 190 1.26 -0.83 7.42
N THR A 191 1.79 -0.51 8.59
CA THR A 191 0.98 -0.06 9.72
C THR A 191 1.68 1.02 10.52
N LEU A 192 0.87 1.86 11.17
CA LEU A 192 1.35 2.77 12.18
C LEU A 192 1.65 2.03 13.47
N GLY A 193 2.62 2.53 14.22
CA GLY A 193 2.81 2.13 15.60
C GLY A 193 1.88 2.92 16.55
N THR A 194 1.71 2.42 17.77
CA THR A 194 0.77 3.00 18.73
C THR A 194 1.09 4.45 19.11
N LEU A 195 2.36 4.87 19.06
CA LEU A 195 2.73 6.28 19.29
C LEU A 195 2.32 7.19 18.14
N ALA A 196 2.39 6.70 16.89
CA ALA A 196 1.96 7.48 15.74
C ALA A 196 0.43 7.65 15.74
N VAL A 197 -0.32 6.60 16.05
CA VAL A 197 -1.78 6.68 16.19
C VAL A 197 -2.18 7.70 17.24
N LYS A 198 -1.58 7.65 18.44
CA LYS A 198 -1.84 8.61 19.53
C LYS A 198 -1.49 10.06 19.15
N ASN A 199 -0.53 10.27 18.26
CA ASN A 199 -0.03 11.60 17.84
C ASN A 199 -0.38 11.93 16.40
N GLN A 200 -1.43 11.33 15.81
CA GLN A 200 -1.79 11.53 14.41
C GLN A 200 -1.95 12.99 14.01
N ASN A 201 -2.40 13.86 14.93
CA ASN A 201 -2.55 15.30 14.72
C ASN A 201 -1.22 16.03 14.45
N LYS A 202 -0.08 15.36 14.71
CA LYS A 202 1.27 15.89 14.44
C LYS A 202 1.85 15.38 13.12
N HIS A 203 1.13 14.49 12.42
CA HIS A 203 1.60 13.96 11.14
C HIS A 203 1.63 15.05 10.08
N ASP A 204 2.75 15.17 9.35
CA ASP A 204 3.02 16.33 8.48
C ASP A 204 2.07 16.43 7.26
N ALA A 205 1.55 15.31 6.75
CA ALA A 205 0.59 15.28 5.65
C ALA A 205 -0.85 14.99 6.11
N LEU A 206 -1.09 13.96 6.95
CA LEU A 206 -2.45 13.54 7.34
C LEU A 206 -3.22 14.65 8.07
N LYS A 207 -2.56 15.49 8.87
CA LYS A 207 -3.22 16.64 9.53
C LYS A 207 -3.82 17.68 8.56
N LYS A 208 -3.52 17.56 7.26
CA LYS A 208 -3.98 18.49 6.21
C LYS A 208 -5.18 17.98 5.44
N VAL A 209 -5.62 16.77 5.76
CA VAL A 209 -6.80 16.11 5.21
C VAL A 209 -7.67 15.59 6.35
N ASP A 210 -8.97 15.51 6.12
CA ASP A 210 -9.91 15.03 7.13
C ASP A 210 -9.94 13.48 7.13
N ALA A 211 -8.85 12.88 7.64
CA ALA A 211 -8.73 11.44 7.78
C ALA A 211 -8.19 11.09 9.17
N SER A 212 -8.85 10.16 9.85
CA SER A 212 -8.40 9.66 11.14
C SER A 212 -7.94 8.22 11.04
N VAL A 213 -6.81 7.91 11.69
CA VAL A 213 -6.31 6.56 11.82
C VAL A 213 -6.84 5.94 13.11
N LYS A 214 -7.23 4.68 13.02
CA LYS A 214 -7.91 3.97 14.10
C LYS A 214 -7.05 2.87 14.71
N TRP A 215 -6.18 2.25 13.89
CA TRP A 215 -5.42 1.09 14.29
C TRP A 215 -3.92 1.24 14.04
N GLY A 216 -3.15 0.60 14.91
CA GLY A 216 -1.70 0.49 14.77
C GLY A 216 -1.10 -0.41 15.83
N ILE A 217 -0.02 -1.11 15.49
CA ILE A 217 0.67 -2.08 16.34
C ILE A 217 2.18 -1.85 16.35
N ASN A 218 2.83 -2.26 17.44
CA ASN A 218 4.29 -2.18 17.58
C ASN A 218 4.98 -3.52 17.31
N ASP A 219 4.26 -4.64 17.47
CA ASP A 219 4.79 -5.99 17.30
C ASP A 219 3.86 -6.78 16.35
N GLY A 220 4.40 -7.15 15.21
CA GLY A 220 3.67 -7.91 14.20
C GLY A 220 3.25 -9.30 14.68
N LYS A 221 3.88 -9.89 15.68
CA LYS A 221 3.49 -11.19 16.22
C LYS A 221 2.05 -11.23 16.77
N ILE A 222 1.44 -10.07 16.99
CA ILE A 222 0.06 -10.01 17.48
C ILE A 222 -0.93 -10.67 16.52
N LEU A 223 -0.70 -10.63 15.20
CA LEU A 223 -1.60 -11.26 14.24
C LEU A 223 -1.54 -12.80 14.31
N GLU A 224 -0.42 -13.38 14.72
CA GLU A 224 -0.32 -14.83 14.98
C GLU A 224 -1.26 -15.27 16.12
N THR A 225 -1.61 -14.35 17.02
CA THR A 225 -2.60 -14.62 18.08
C THR A 225 -4.05 -14.54 17.58
N TRP A 226 -4.28 -13.87 16.44
CA TRP A 226 -5.61 -13.78 15.83
C TRP A 226 -5.95 -15.04 15.03
N ASN A 227 -4.94 -15.58 14.34
CA ASN A 227 -5.08 -16.79 13.52
C ASN A 227 -3.77 -17.59 13.50
N SER A 228 -3.85 -18.86 13.86
CA SER A 228 -2.68 -19.75 13.92
C SER A 228 -2.07 -20.07 12.55
N ASN A 229 -2.77 -19.83 11.44
CA ASN A 229 -2.26 -20.02 10.10
C ASN A 229 -1.38 -18.85 9.64
N LEU A 230 -1.49 -17.67 10.30
CA LEU A 230 -0.63 -16.54 10.00
C LEU A 230 0.73 -16.70 10.67
N ARG A 231 1.80 -16.57 9.88
CA ARG A 231 3.20 -16.57 10.35
C ARG A 231 3.90 -15.31 9.91
N LEU A 232 4.37 -14.54 10.87
CA LEU A 232 5.19 -13.34 10.61
C LEU A 232 6.53 -13.77 10.00
N ILE A 233 6.80 -13.35 8.77
CA ILE A 233 8.06 -13.61 8.07
C ILE A 233 9.01 -12.43 8.15
N GLU A 234 8.50 -11.19 8.22
CA GLU A 234 9.33 -10.01 8.36
C GLU A 234 8.57 -8.89 9.09
N GLN A 235 9.26 -8.20 10.00
CA GLN A 235 8.90 -6.87 10.46
C GLN A 235 10.10 -5.95 10.26
N THR A 236 9.90 -4.89 9.49
CA THR A 236 10.92 -3.90 9.20
C THR A 236 10.34 -2.48 9.20
N SER A 237 11.17 -1.48 8.94
CA SER A 237 10.72 -0.09 8.91
C SER A 237 11.42 0.69 7.79
N PRO A 238 10.84 1.81 7.31
CA PRO A 238 11.49 2.66 6.33
C PRO A 238 12.88 3.13 6.76
N GLY A 239 13.14 3.17 8.07
CA GLY A 239 14.45 3.56 8.62
C GLY A 239 15.63 2.71 8.17
N ARG A 240 15.40 1.47 7.69
CA ARG A 240 16.47 0.58 7.19
C ARG A 240 16.95 0.92 5.78
N PHE A 241 16.14 1.63 4.99
CA PHE A 241 16.37 1.82 3.56
C PHE A 241 16.77 3.26 3.25
N PHE A 242 17.60 3.47 2.24
CA PHE A 242 17.98 4.79 1.71
C PHE A 242 18.39 5.82 2.80
N ARG A 243 19.25 5.42 3.73
CA ARG A 243 19.65 6.27 4.87
C ARG A 243 20.17 7.65 4.49
N SER A 244 20.83 7.77 3.34
CA SER A 244 21.32 9.06 2.83
C SER A 244 20.20 10.05 2.51
N ARG A 245 19.02 9.52 2.14
CA ARG A 245 17.83 10.30 1.78
C ARG A 245 16.95 10.65 2.99
N GLN A 246 17.12 9.96 4.11
CA GLN A 246 16.29 10.15 5.30
C GLN A 246 16.55 11.49 5.97
N THR A 247 15.49 12.05 6.59
CA THR A 247 15.61 13.21 7.46
C THR A 247 16.43 12.87 8.72
N PHE A 248 17.01 13.87 9.35
CA PHE A 248 17.81 13.66 10.57
C PHE A 248 17.02 12.93 11.68
N PRO A 249 15.76 13.26 11.99
CA PRO A 249 14.97 12.50 12.96
C PRO A 249 14.79 11.03 12.57
N MET A 250 14.51 10.72 11.30
CA MET A 250 14.37 9.34 10.83
C MET A 250 15.68 8.54 11.02
N ARG A 251 16.84 9.17 10.75
CA ARG A 251 18.16 8.53 10.93
C ARG A 251 18.42 8.16 12.38
N ILE A 252 18.07 9.04 13.33
CA ILE A 252 18.22 8.77 14.76
C ILE A 252 17.27 7.63 15.18
N MET A 253 16.00 7.71 14.81
CA MET A 253 15.02 6.68 15.15
C MET A 253 15.39 5.30 14.57
N SER A 254 16.03 5.26 13.41
CA SER A 254 16.45 4.01 12.76
C SER A 254 17.60 3.28 13.47
N LEU A 255 18.30 3.94 14.41
CA LEU A 255 19.36 3.30 15.22
C LEU A 255 18.78 2.28 16.20
N ILE A 256 17.51 2.44 16.58
CA ILE A 256 16.81 1.51 17.49
C ILE A 256 15.55 0.99 16.76
N PRO A 257 15.62 -0.11 16.00
CA PRO A 257 14.52 -0.61 15.18
C PRO A 257 13.21 -0.79 15.95
N LYS A 258 13.26 -1.39 17.15
CA LYS A 258 12.09 -1.57 18.03
C LYS A 258 11.44 -0.25 18.45
N PHE A 259 12.22 0.83 18.55
CA PHE A 259 11.68 2.15 18.81
C PHE A 259 10.98 2.73 17.57
N PHE A 260 11.55 2.51 16.38
CA PHE A 260 10.91 2.93 15.12
C PHE A 260 9.55 2.27 14.91
N PHE A 261 9.39 0.99 15.29
CA PHE A 261 8.13 0.27 15.21
C PHE A 261 6.98 0.92 16.00
N LYS A 262 7.28 1.74 17.02
CA LYS A 262 6.27 2.55 17.70
C LYS A 262 5.68 3.66 16.83
N PHE A 263 6.28 3.93 15.67
CA PHE A 263 5.82 4.92 14.71
C PHE A 263 5.33 4.28 13.41
N TYR A 264 6.11 3.34 12.84
CA TYR A 264 5.79 2.78 11.54
C TYR A 264 6.49 1.44 11.28
N SER A 265 5.78 0.51 10.66
CA SER A 265 6.31 -0.80 10.29
C SER A 265 5.80 -1.26 8.92
N TYR A 266 6.64 -2.03 8.23
CA TYR A 266 6.25 -2.91 7.14
C TYR A 266 6.24 -4.32 7.69
N LEU A 267 5.18 -5.06 7.41
CA LEU A 267 4.92 -6.39 7.93
C LEU A 267 4.66 -7.37 6.79
N GLY A 268 5.31 -8.51 6.83
CA GLY A 268 5.07 -9.62 5.91
C GLY A 268 4.65 -10.87 6.66
N TYR A 269 3.62 -11.53 6.17
CA TYR A 269 3.10 -12.78 6.72
C TYR A 269 2.99 -13.82 5.62
N ARG A 270 3.13 -15.08 6.04
CA ARG A 270 2.72 -16.23 5.24
C ARG A 270 1.47 -16.84 5.84
N ILE A 271 0.54 -17.24 5.01
CA ILE A 271 -0.59 -18.10 5.35
C ILE A 271 -0.13 -19.54 5.13
N ASN A 272 -0.20 -20.38 6.16
CA ASN A 272 0.17 -21.81 6.09
C ASN A 272 -1.00 -22.67 5.67
#